data_3c316db592ca62e208306828702c9067
#
_entry.id   3c316db592ca62e208306828702c9067
#
_cell.length_a   1.000
_cell.length_b   1.000
_cell.length_c   1.000
_cell.angle_alpha   90.00
_cell.angle_beta   90.00
_cell.angle_gamma   90.00
#
_symmetry.space_group_name_H-M   'P 1'
#
loop_
_entity.id
_entity.type
_entity.pdbx_description
1 polymer ?
#
loop_
_entity_poly.entity_id
_entity_poly.type
_entity_poly.pdbx_seq_one_letter_code
_entity_poly.pdbx_strand_id
1 'polypeptide(L)'
;MIEAARSFPQYQFVVAGAPGIEPDFYKQYIDSSTKIVFGQTYRLLQQAEAALVTSGTATLETALFRVPQVVCYYTAAGKLVSFLRRHILKVKYISLVNLIADREVVTELVADGMTVANIKKELAKIVPGGSGRPLMHSEYDRLIAILGEPGASERAASQITALLKSNHKA
;
A
#
# COMPACT_ATOMS: atom_id res chain seq x y z
N MET A 1 -11.98 4.41 -6.31
CA MET A 1 -10.77 5.21 -6.04
C MET A 1 -10.77 6.52 -6.84
N ILE A 2 -10.86 6.50 -8.15
CA ILE A 2 -10.83 7.71 -9.03
C ILE A 2 -11.92 8.71 -8.64
N GLU A 3 -13.16 8.26 -8.48
CA GLU A 3 -14.28 9.11 -8.06
C GLU A 3 -14.03 9.79 -6.69
N ALA A 4 -13.42 9.07 -5.75
CA ALA A 4 -13.05 9.65 -4.47
C ALA A 4 -11.95 10.72 -4.62
N ALA A 5 -10.93 10.45 -5.45
CA ALA A 5 -9.83 11.37 -5.70
C ALA A 5 -10.30 12.69 -6.35
N ARG A 6 -11.29 12.65 -7.23
CA ARG A 6 -11.92 13.85 -7.84
C ARG A 6 -12.54 14.80 -6.83
N SER A 7 -12.81 14.35 -5.60
CA SER A 7 -13.31 15.23 -4.52
C SER A 7 -12.23 16.09 -3.88
N PHE A 8 -10.99 15.97 -4.34
CA PHE A 8 -9.83 16.72 -3.87
C PHE A 8 -9.20 17.51 -5.04
N PRO A 9 -9.91 18.49 -5.61
CA PRO A 9 -9.49 19.20 -6.83
C PRO A 9 -8.19 20.01 -6.66
N GLN A 10 -7.77 20.27 -5.43
CA GLN A 10 -6.50 20.94 -5.10
C GLN A 10 -5.28 20.03 -5.34
N TYR A 11 -5.47 18.74 -5.57
CA TYR A 11 -4.40 17.78 -5.85
C TYR A 11 -4.49 17.25 -7.28
N GLN A 12 -3.34 17.05 -7.91
CA GLN A 12 -3.27 16.30 -9.14
C GLN A 12 -3.33 14.81 -8.84
N PHE A 13 -4.32 14.13 -9.41
CA PHE A 13 -4.42 12.68 -9.33
C PHE A 13 -3.64 12.01 -10.47
N VAL A 14 -2.75 11.08 -10.12
CA VAL A 14 -1.93 10.32 -11.08
C VAL A 14 -2.07 8.84 -10.80
N VAL A 15 -2.33 8.04 -11.83
CA VAL A 15 -2.38 6.57 -11.74
C VAL A 15 -0.99 6.00 -12.02
N ALA A 16 -0.48 5.16 -11.13
CA ALA A 16 0.65 4.30 -11.43
C ALA A 16 0.14 3.03 -12.11
N GLY A 17 0.41 2.88 -13.40
CA GLY A 17 0.04 1.68 -14.16
C GLY A 17 0.88 0.48 -13.73
N ALA A 18 0.22 -0.65 -13.49
CA ALA A 18 0.88 -1.88 -13.07
C ALA A 18 1.69 -2.49 -14.22
N PRO A 19 2.87 -3.07 -13.93
CA PRO A 19 3.61 -3.83 -14.92
C PRO A 19 2.76 -5.00 -15.47
N GLY A 20 2.75 -5.18 -16.77
CA GLY A 20 2.01 -6.28 -17.42
C GLY A 20 0.53 -6.02 -17.64
N ILE A 21 0.02 -4.83 -17.33
CA ILE A 21 -1.33 -4.39 -17.72
C ILE A 21 -1.21 -3.36 -18.84
N GLU A 22 -1.84 -3.67 -19.98
CA GLU A 22 -1.83 -2.81 -21.15
C GLU A 22 -2.47 -1.44 -20.87
N PRO A 23 -1.92 -0.34 -21.42
CA PRO A 23 -2.45 1.01 -21.22
C PRO A 23 -3.93 1.16 -21.58
N ASP A 24 -4.39 0.42 -22.58
CA ASP A 24 -5.79 0.46 -23.03
C ASP A 24 -6.78 -0.05 -21.96
N PHE A 25 -6.33 -0.95 -21.08
CA PHE A 25 -7.14 -1.41 -19.95
C PHE A 25 -7.56 -0.24 -19.03
N TYR A 26 -6.68 0.74 -18.85
CA TYR A 26 -6.98 1.86 -17.96
C TYR A 26 -7.96 2.86 -18.57
N LYS A 27 -8.03 2.97 -19.91
CA LYS A 27 -8.92 3.91 -20.62
C LYS A 27 -10.40 3.76 -20.26
N GLN A 28 -10.82 2.56 -19.85
CA GLN A 28 -12.20 2.30 -19.42
C GLN A 28 -12.53 2.88 -18.03
N TYR A 29 -11.52 3.26 -17.25
CA TYR A 29 -11.67 3.74 -15.87
C TYR A 29 -11.26 5.20 -15.70
N ILE A 30 -10.40 5.72 -16.56
CA ILE A 30 -9.85 7.06 -16.49
C ILE A 30 -10.34 7.90 -17.68
N ASP A 31 -10.49 9.20 -17.46
CA ASP A 31 -10.74 10.18 -18.52
C ASP A 31 -9.45 10.84 -18.98
N SER A 32 -9.56 11.71 -19.99
CA SER A 32 -8.41 12.44 -20.56
C SER A 32 -7.73 13.41 -19.58
N SER A 33 -8.37 13.75 -18.46
CA SER A 33 -7.82 14.63 -17.42
C SER A 33 -6.97 13.87 -16.41
N THR A 34 -7.12 12.54 -16.31
CA THR A 34 -6.38 11.70 -15.37
C THR A 34 -5.05 11.28 -15.98
N LYS A 35 -3.95 11.68 -15.36
CA LYS A 35 -2.61 11.24 -15.78
C LYS A 35 -2.35 9.80 -15.35
N ILE A 36 -1.68 9.06 -16.20
CA ILE A 36 -1.15 7.73 -15.91
C ILE A 36 0.33 7.66 -16.25
N VAL A 37 1.10 6.97 -15.42
CA VAL A 37 2.53 6.72 -15.64
C VAL A 37 2.82 5.24 -15.52
N PHE A 38 3.75 4.73 -16.32
CA PHE A 38 4.20 3.34 -16.32
C PHE A 38 5.70 3.27 -16.01
N GLY A 39 6.11 2.28 -15.23
CA GLY A 39 7.52 2.07 -14.89
C GLY A 39 8.16 3.19 -14.05
N GLN A 40 7.38 4.11 -13.49
CA GLN A 40 7.87 5.26 -12.75
C GLN A 40 7.27 5.36 -11.32
N THR A 41 6.83 4.26 -10.76
CA THR A 41 6.15 4.24 -9.45
C THR A 41 6.98 4.91 -8.36
N TYR A 42 8.28 4.64 -8.29
CA TYR A 42 9.14 5.24 -7.26
C TYR A 42 9.32 6.75 -7.44
N ARG A 43 9.43 7.22 -8.69
CA ARG A 43 9.46 8.68 -8.97
C ARG A 43 8.15 9.36 -8.59
N LEU A 44 7.03 8.67 -8.80
CA LEU A 44 5.72 9.16 -8.37
C LEU A 44 5.63 9.21 -6.85
N LEU A 45 6.05 8.15 -6.14
CA LEU A 45 6.04 8.11 -4.68
C LEU A 45 6.93 9.19 -4.05
N GLN A 46 8.07 9.54 -4.66
CA GLN A 46 8.92 10.63 -4.19
C GLN A 46 8.26 12.01 -4.21
N GLN A 47 7.16 12.18 -4.96
CA GLN A 47 6.46 13.44 -5.15
C GLN A 47 5.02 13.39 -4.61
N ALA A 48 4.57 12.22 -4.18
CA ALA A 48 3.19 12.02 -3.78
C ALA A 48 2.92 12.54 -2.36
N GLU A 49 1.86 13.30 -2.21
CA GLU A 49 1.39 13.79 -0.90
C GLU A 49 0.59 12.72 -0.14
N ALA A 50 -0.14 11.89 -0.86
CA ALA A 50 -0.89 10.75 -0.31
C ALA A 50 -1.15 9.73 -1.41
N ALA A 51 -1.49 8.49 -1.03
CA ALA A 51 -1.74 7.41 -1.98
C ALA A 51 -3.01 6.62 -1.63
N LEU A 52 -3.71 6.18 -2.68
CA LEU A 52 -4.71 5.13 -2.61
C LEU A 52 -4.08 3.87 -3.19
N VAL A 53 -3.82 2.88 -2.37
CA VAL A 53 -3.01 1.71 -2.72
C VAL A 53 -3.87 0.45 -2.69
N THR A 54 -3.80 -0.35 -3.74
CA THR A 54 -4.30 -1.73 -3.68
C THR A 54 -3.33 -2.60 -2.90
N SER A 55 -3.79 -3.71 -2.35
CA SER A 55 -2.99 -4.58 -1.46
C SER A 55 -1.68 -5.09 -2.10
N GLY A 56 -0.86 -5.76 -1.29
CA GLY A 56 0.40 -6.38 -1.70
C GLY A 56 1.63 -5.58 -1.29
N THR A 57 2.76 -5.84 -1.95
CA THR A 57 4.06 -5.20 -1.68
C THR A 57 4.03 -3.69 -1.85
N ALA A 58 3.16 -3.17 -2.73
CA ALA A 58 2.99 -1.75 -2.96
C ALA A 58 2.66 -0.95 -1.68
N THR A 59 1.97 -1.55 -0.70
CA THR A 59 1.69 -0.89 0.58
C THR A 59 2.97 -0.65 1.38
N LEU A 60 3.88 -1.63 1.39
CA LEU A 60 5.16 -1.50 2.08
C LEU A 60 6.08 -0.51 1.36
N GLU A 61 6.17 -0.59 0.04
CA GLU A 61 6.93 0.36 -0.77
C GLU A 61 6.47 1.80 -0.52
N THR A 62 5.16 2.04 -0.53
CA THR A 62 4.57 3.36 -0.24
C THR A 62 4.96 3.86 1.15
N ALA A 63 4.94 2.99 2.17
CA ALA A 63 5.35 3.34 3.52
C ALA A 63 6.86 3.65 3.63
N LEU A 64 7.72 2.92 2.90
CA LEU A 64 9.17 3.18 2.83
C LEU A 64 9.49 4.54 2.21
N PHE A 65 8.68 5.00 1.25
CA PHE A 65 8.75 6.36 0.70
C PHE A 65 8.07 7.38 1.62
N ARG A 66 7.55 6.98 2.80
CA ARG A 66 6.85 7.82 3.77
C ARG A 66 5.62 8.53 3.21
N VAL A 67 4.99 7.95 2.20
CA VAL A 67 3.76 8.48 1.60
C VAL A 67 2.57 7.98 2.39
N PRO A 68 1.78 8.85 3.04
CA PRO A 68 0.55 8.44 3.71
C PRO A 68 -0.41 7.78 2.75
N GLN A 69 -1.04 6.68 3.18
CA GLN A 69 -1.87 5.86 2.29
C GLN A 69 -3.16 5.36 2.92
N VAL A 70 -4.15 5.13 2.07
CA VAL A 70 -5.33 4.32 2.38
C VAL A 70 -5.28 3.08 1.50
N VAL A 71 -5.38 1.91 2.12
CA VAL A 71 -5.41 0.64 1.41
C VAL A 71 -6.83 0.33 0.96
N CYS A 72 -7.00 0.13 -0.34
CA CYS A 72 -8.28 -0.08 -1.00
C CYS A 72 -8.30 -1.47 -1.63
N TYR A 73 -9.00 -2.41 -1.03
CA TYR A 73 -9.08 -3.78 -1.53
C TYR A 73 -10.49 -4.13 -1.97
N TYR A 74 -10.69 -4.16 -3.29
CA TYR A 74 -11.96 -4.55 -3.88
C TYR A 74 -12.02 -6.07 -4.11
N THR A 75 -13.17 -6.67 -3.83
CA THR A 75 -13.47 -8.05 -4.20
C THR A 75 -14.93 -8.13 -4.66
N ALA A 76 -15.15 -8.82 -5.79
CA ALA A 76 -16.47 -9.01 -6.35
C ALA A 76 -17.41 -9.79 -5.40
N ALA A 77 -16.87 -10.62 -4.51
CA ALA A 77 -17.61 -11.36 -3.48
C ALA A 77 -17.65 -10.63 -2.12
N GLY A 78 -17.68 -9.30 -2.12
CA GLY A 78 -17.48 -8.44 -0.96
C GLY A 78 -18.18 -8.88 0.32
N LYS A 79 -19.50 -9.11 0.27
CA LYS A 79 -20.28 -9.54 1.45
C LYS A 79 -19.85 -10.92 1.99
N LEU A 80 -19.56 -11.87 1.09
CA LEU A 80 -19.09 -13.21 1.47
C LEU A 80 -17.69 -13.14 2.08
N VAL A 81 -16.79 -12.36 1.47
CA VAL A 81 -15.42 -12.18 1.98
C VAL A 81 -15.41 -11.45 3.32
N SER A 82 -16.25 -10.43 3.51
CA SER A 82 -16.41 -9.75 4.80
C SER A 82 -16.96 -10.69 5.88
N PHE A 83 -17.92 -11.53 5.52
CA PHE A 83 -18.45 -12.55 6.43
C PHE A 83 -17.41 -13.59 6.82
N LEU A 84 -16.70 -14.16 5.83
CA LEU A 84 -15.64 -15.15 6.04
C LEU A 84 -14.49 -14.56 6.86
N ARG A 85 -14.04 -13.32 6.56
CA ARG A 85 -13.00 -12.63 7.33
C ARG A 85 -13.41 -12.46 8.79
N ARG A 86 -14.66 -12.09 9.05
CA ARG A 86 -15.17 -11.85 10.41
C ARG A 86 -15.33 -13.13 11.24
N HIS A 87 -15.70 -14.26 10.61
CA HIS A 87 -16.12 -15.46 11.29
C HIS A 87 -15.19 -16.66 11.15
N ILE A 88 -14.42 -16.75 10.06
CA ILE A 88 -13.63 -17.93 9.72
C ILE A 88 -12.14 -17.61 9.58
N LEU A 89 -11.80 -16.51 8.88
CA LEU A 89 -10.42 -16.14 8.64
C LEU A 89 -9.90 -15.31 9.83
N LYS A 90 -9.01 -15.85 10.61
CA LYS A 90 -8.30 -15.15 11.70
C LYS A 90 -7.26 -14.13 11.20
N VAL A 91 -7.37 -13.67 9.95
CA VAL A 91 -6.43 -12.68 9.38
C VAL A 91 -6.86 -11.29 9.83
N LYS A 92 -6.08 -10.71 10.72
CA LYS A 92 -6.34 -9.38 11.30
C LYS A 92 -6.14 -8.26 10.28
N TYR A 93 -5.09 -8.36 9.45
CA TYR A 93 -4.68 -7.35 8.48
C TYR A 93 -4.41 -7.96 7.10
N ILE A 94 -4.44 -7.13 6.05
CA ILE A 94 -4.18 -7.53 4.66
C ILE A 94 -2.91 -6.86 4.13
N SER A 95 -2.66 -5.60 4.50
CA SER A 95 -1.47 -4.87 4.08
C SER A 95 -0.22 -5.36 4.80
N LEU A 96 0.91 -5.41 4.10
CA LEU A 96 2.20 -5.74 4.71
C LEU A 96 2.57 -4.75 5.82
N VAL A 97 2.20 -3.49 5.69
CA VAL A 97 2.43 -2.45 6.71
C VAL A 97 1.82 -2.86 8.04
N ASN A 98 0.52 -3.17 8.06
CA ASN A 98 -0.19 -3.55 9.28
C ASN A 98 0.23 -4.92 9.80
N LEU A 99 0.52 -5.88 8.90
CA LEU A 99 1.01 -7.22 9.26
C LEU A 99 2.37 -7.16 9.98
N ILE A 100 3.33 -6.40 9.45
CA ILE A 100 4.66 -6.26 10.03
C ILE A 100 4.60 -5.49 11.35
N ALA A 101 3.77 -4.45 11.42
CA ALA A 101 3.58 -3.66 12.63
C ALA A 101 2.73 -4.37 13.72
N ASP A 102 2.02 -5.44 13.37
CA ASP A 102 0.99 -6.14 14.18
C ASP A 102 -0.06 -5.18 14.78
N ARG A 103 -0.32 -4.07 14.09
CA ARG A 103 -1.35 -3.07 14.43
C ARG A 103 -1.80 -2.30 13.20
N GLU A 104 -2.91 -1.58 13.34
CA GLU A 104 -3.40 -0.68 12.28
C GLU A 104 -2.53 0.57 12.22
N VAL A 105 -1.65 0.63 11.25
CA VAL A 105 -0.85 1.81 10.86
C VAL A 105 -1.52 2.55 9.72
N VAL A 106 -2.09 1.81 8.79
CA VAL A 106 -2.81 2.32 7.61
C VAL A 106 -4.23 1.76 7.60
N THR A 107 -5.20 2.59 7.27
CA THR A 107 -6.59 2.14 7.18
C THR A 107 -6.79 1.22 5.97
N GLU A 108 -7.37 0.05 6.20
CA GLU A 108 -7.71 -0.94 5.18
C GLU A 108 -9.20 -0.92 4.88
N LEU A 109 -9.58 -0.40 3.73
CA LEU A 109 -10.95 -0.43 3.22
C LEU A 109 -11.13 -1.69 2.35
N VAL A 110 -11.77 -2.69 2.92
CA VAL A 110 -11.90 -4.02 2.32
C VAL A 110 -13.35 -4.31 1.96
N ALA A 111 -13.55 -4.88 0.79
CA ALA A 111 -14.84 -5.40 0.33
C ALA A 111 -15.97 -4.34 0.43
N ASP A 112 -16.99 -4.58 1.26
CA ASP A 112 -18.13 -3.68 1.51
C ASP A 112 -17.73 -2.37 2.23
N GLY A 113 -16.59 -2.35 2.92
CA GLY A 113 -16.01 -1.12 3.48
C GLY A 113 -15.37 -0.20 2.45
N MET A 114 -15.06 -0.70 1.24
CA MET A 114 -14.46 0.07 0.16
C MET A 114 -15.52 0.88 -0.61
N THR A 115 -16.04 1.92 0.01
CA THR A 115 -16.98 2.86 -0.60
C THR A 115 -16.32 4.19 -0.94
N VAL A 116 -16.88 4.93 -1.91
CA VAL A 116 -16.38 6.28 -2.23
C VAL A 116 -16.39 7.19 -1.00
N ALA A 117 -17.44 7.12 -0.19
CA ALA A 117 -17.58 7.91 1.03
C ALA A 117 -16.46 7.58 2.05
N ASN A 118 -16.19 6.31 2.28
CA ASN A 118 -15.13 5.88 3.20
C ASN A 118 -13.75 6.26 2.68
N ILE A 119 -13.46 6.06 1.38
CA ILE A 119 -12.19 6.49 0.78
C ILE A 119 -11.99 7.99 0.96
N LYS A 120 -13.00 8.81 0.68
CA LYS A 120 -12.93 10.27 0.88
C LYS A 120 -12.65 10.63 2.33
N LYS A 121 -13.35 10.01 3.27
CA LYS A 121 -13.20 10.23 4.70
C LYS A 121 -11.77 9.91 5.17
N GLU A 122 -11.25 8.77 4.78
CA GLU A 122 -9.91 8.35 5.20
C GLU A 122 -8.80 9.13 4.47
N LEU A 123 -8.98 9.42 3.18
CA LEU A 123 -8.03 10.25 2.43
C LEU A 123 -7.94 11.68 3.02
N ALA A 124 -9.04 12.27 3.44
CA ALA A 124 -9.05 13.59 4.08
C ALA A 124 -8.21 13.65 5.37
N LYS A 125 -8.07 12.53 6.09
CA LYS A 125 -7.25 12.46 7.31
C LYS A 125 -5.75 12.46 7.02
N ILE A 126 -5.31 12.05 5.83
CA ILE A 126 -3.89 11.80 5.53
C ILE A 126 -3.27 12.75 4.51
N VAL A 127 -4.08 13.54 3.79
CA VAL A 127 -3.56 14.65 2.96
C VAL A 127 -2.92 15.74 3.82
N PRO A 128 -2.12 16.66 3.26
CA PRO A 128 -1.57 17.80 3.99
C PRO A 128 -2.62 18.53 4.82
N GLY A 129 -2.32 18.73 6.11
CA GLY A 129 -3.26 19.28 7.09
C GLY A 129 -4.23 18.28 7.72
N GLY A 130 -4.27 17.03 7.25
CA GLY A 130 -5.10 15.99 7.83
C GLY A 130 -4.62 15.52 9.21
N SER A 131 -5.57 15.26 10.11
CA SER A 131 -5.28 14.94 11.52
C SER A 131 -4.55 13.61 11.74
N GLY A 132 -4.68 12.64 10.83
CA GLY A 132 -4.03 11.33 10.92
C GLY A 132 -2.61 11.31 10.35
N ARG A 133 -2.24 12.31 9.54
CA ARG A 133 -0.96 12.34 8.83
C ARG A 133 0.26 12.28 9.76
N PRO A 134 0.37 13.08 10.85
CA PRO A 134 1.53 13.05 11.73
C PRO A 134 1.72 11.68 12.41
N LEU A 135 0.61 11.08 12.85
CA LEU A 135 0.66 9.75 13.46
C LEU A 135 1.15 8.70 12.46
N MET A 136 0.64 8.71 11.24
CA MET A 136 1.05 7.75 10.20
C MET A 136 2.54 7.88 9.87
N HIS A 137 3.10 9.09 9.80
CA HIS A 137 4.54 9.29 9.62
C HIS A 137 5.35 8.71 10.79
N SER A 138 4.92 8.95 12.04
CA SER A 138 5.58 8.38 13.22
C SER A 138 5.54 6.84 13.21
N GLU A 139 4.42 6.25 12.78
CA GLU A 139 4.29 4.80 12.66
C GLU A 139 5.16 4.23 11.52
N TYR A 140 5.36 4.96 10.43
CA TYR A 140 6.30 4.57 9.38
C TYR A 140 7.74 4.58 9.86
N ASP A 141 8.14 5.53 10.71
CA ASP A 141 9.47 5.54 11.32
C ASP A 141 9.70 4.30 12.18
N ARG A 142 8.70 3.90 12.96
CA ARG A 142 8.74 2.65 13.74
C ARG A 142 8.79 1.42 12.86
N LEU A 143 8.00 1.38 11.78
CA LEU A 143 8.02 0.28 10.81
C LEU A 143 9.39 0.11 10.16
N ILE A 144 10.00 1.22 9.72
CA ILE A 144 11.34 1.23 9.13
C ILE A 144 12.37 0.69 10.12
N ALA A 145 12.27 1.07 11.39
CA ALA A 145 13.15 0.54 12.44
C ALA A 145 12.98 -0.98 12.65
N ILE A 146 11.75 -1.51 12.54
CA ILE A 146 11.50 -2.96 12.60
C ILE A 146 12.10 -3.70 11.41
N LEU A 147 12.03 -3.12 10.22
CA LEU A 147 12.59 -3.74 9.00
C LEU A 147 14.13 -3.81 9.04
N GLY A 148 14.76 -2.92 9.78
CA GLY A 148 16.21 -2.88 9.93
C GLY A 148 16.94 -2.35 8.69
N GLU A 149 18.27 -2.58 8.69
CA GLU A 149 19.15 -2.06 7.66
C GLU A 149 19.05 -2.82 6.32
N PRO A 150 19.33 -2.15 5.19
CA PRO A 150 19.46 -2.78 3.87
C PRO A 150 20.46 -3.94 3.86
N GLY A 151 20.43 -4.77 2.82
CA GLY A 151 21.40 -5.88 2.64
C GLY A 151 20.89 -7.24 3.17
N ALA A 152 19.58 -7.42 3.33
CA ALA A 152 19.02 -8.71 3.76
C ALA A 152 19.41 -9.88 2.84
N SER A 153 19.44 -9.67 1.52
CA SER A 153 19.85 -10.68 0.54
C SER A 153 21.32 -11.09 0.70
N GLU A 154 22.22 -10.14 0.96
CA GLU A 154 23.65 -10.41 1.19
C GLU A 154 23.87 -11.17 2.49
N ARG A 155 23.16 -10.76 3.56
CA ARG A 155 23.22 -11.49 4.84
C ARG A 155 22.71 -12.92 4.69
N ALA A 156 21.59 -13.13 4.00
CA ALA A 156 21.06 -14.46 3.75
C ALA A 156 22.01 -15.32 2.91
N ALA A 157 22.56 -14.79 1.82
CA ALA A 157 23.53 -15.48 0.99
C ALA A 157 24.80 -15.87 1.79
N SER A 158 25.31 -14.98 2.61
CA SER A 158 26.48 -15.23 3.47
C SER A 158 26.20 -16.35 4.49
N GLN A 159 25.03 -16.34 5.12
CA GLN A 159 24.63 -17.38 6.08
C GLN A 159 24.46 -18.74 5.41
N ILE A 160 23.78 -18.80 4.25
CA ILE A 160 23.62 -20.03 3.47
C ILE A 160 24.98 -20.60 3.07
N THR A 161 25.88 -19.75 2.56
CA THR A 161 27.21 -20.15 2.14
C THR A 161 28.04 -20.67 3.33
N ALA A 162 27.94 -20.05 4.50
CA ALA A 162 28.62 -20.51 5.71
C ALA A 162 28.13 -21.89 6.16
N LEU A 163 26.81 -22.11 6.16
CA LEU A 163 26.20 -23.40 6.50
C LEU A 163 26.62 -24.51 5.53
N LEU A 164 26.65 -24.24 4.22
CA LEU A 164 27.10 -25.21 3.23
C LEU A 164 28.58 -25.61 3.43
N LYS A 165 29.44 -24.63 3.72
CA LYS A 165 30.87 -24.89 3.99
C LYS A 165 31.09 -25.68 5.29
N SER A 166 30.25 -25.48 6.30
CA SER A 166 30.37 -26.24 7.55
C SER A 166 29.97 -27.71 7.38
N ASN A 167 28.91 -27.97 6.59
CA ASN A 167 28.42 -29.32 6.32
C ASN A 167 29.32 -30.12 5.37
N HIS A 168 30.22 -29.48 4.60
CA HIS A 168 31.18 -30.18 3.73
C HIS A 168 32.47 -30.58 4.47
N LYS A 169 32.63 -30.17 5.73
CA LYS A 169 33.81 -30.52 6.55
C LYS A 169 33.55 -31.65 7.56
N ALA A 170 32.31 -32.17 7.58
CA ALA A 170 31.92 -33.35 8.36
C ALA A 170 31.83 -34.58 7.45
#